data_ce8165e5f97025f9648d78b3a4596cb2
#
_entry.id   ce8165e5f97025f9648d78b3a4596cb2
#
_cell.length_a   1.000
_cell.length_b   1.000
_cell.length_c   1.000
_cell.angle_alpha   90.00
_cell.angle_beta   90.00
_cell.angle_gamma   90.00
#
_symmetry.space_group_name_H-M   'P 1'
#
loop_
_entity.id
_entity.type
_entity.pdbx_description
1 polymer ?
#
loop_
_entity_poly.entity_id
_entity_poly.type
_entity_poly.pdbx_seq_one_letter_code
_entity_poly.pdbx_strand_id
1 'polypeptide(L)'
;MDNRIYFFDTTLRDGEQTPGVSLQTPEKVEIAQALVRLGLDVIEAGFPAASEGDFEAVSTIAREVRGCTIAALARSNENDVTKAAEALAGAERSRLHVFIATSDIHLEYKLKKTREEVLDIVKHILEFAKGKFDEIEFSAEDASRTDLDYLCRVFEVAIEGGASILNVPDTVGYMTPEEFGNRIRYIKEHTKGIEKAIISVHCHNDLGLANANTLAAIEAGARQVECTMNGLGERAGNVAIEEVVMTIKTRHDHYPFDVHIDTPLFTRTSKLVSKLCGVAVSPNKAIVGANAFAHESGIHQHGMLNNPTTYEIMTPASVGAEKTSIVLGKHSGRHAFEDHLVNLGFQLEEERVNELFVQFKALADKKKQVYDEDIYALVMDTMHHEQAFHVVQHDYHSDQNGYVLASIRVLTPNGERMDAAVGDGPVDASFRAIERLVNTPFVLEDFQIRSVTVGKDALGEAVVKVNYNGRRFQGRGVSTDIVKSSVNAYINAVNAIYLAKELEQEFGNQEG
;
A
#
# COMPACT_ATOMS: atom_id res chain seq x y z
N MET A 1 29.16 -19.47 0.72
CA MET A 1 28.24 -18.84 1.71
C MET A 1 26.90 -18.70 1.02
N ASP A 2 25.85 -18.99 1.73
CA ASP A 2 24.49 -18.78 1.21
C ASP A 2 24.32 -17.28 0.93
N ASN A 3 23.97 -16.93 -0.32
CA ASN A 3 23.82 -15.55 -0.77
C ASN A 3 22.36 -15.06 -0.58
N ARG A 4 21.53 -15.90 0.04
CA ARG A 4 20.11 -15.65 0.27
C ARG A 4 19.91 -14.63 1.40
N ILE A 5 19.00 -13.71 1.19
CA ILE A 5 18.43 -12.84 2.22
C ILE A 5 17.07 -13.38 2.63
N TYR A 6 16.89 -13.60 3.93
CA TYR A 6 15.64 -14.02 4.54
C TYR A 6 14.82 -12.81 4.96
N PHE A 7 13.52 -12.87 4.78
CA PHE A 7 12.60 -11.80 5.14
C PHE A 7 11.67 -12.22 6.26
N PHE A 8 11.74 -11.47 7.36
CA PHE A 8 10.92 -11.62 8.53
C PHE A 8 9.92 -10.45 8.60
N ASP A 9 8.65 -10.71 8.31
CA ASP A 9 7.61 -9.69 8.34
C ASP A 9 7.04 -9.51 9.74
N THR A 10 7.01 -8.28 10.23
CA THR A 10 6.47 -7.90 11.53
C THR A 10 5.23 -6.99 11.40
N THR A 11 4.55 -6.99 10.25
CA THR A 11 3.33 -6.19 10.01
C THR A 11 2.24 -6.45 11.04
N LEU A 12 2.07 -7.71 11.47
CA LEU A 12 1.05 -8.14 12.43
C LEU A 12 1.45 -7.94 13.90
N ARG A 13 2.67 -7.50 14.17
CA ARG A 13 3.15 -7.18 15.53
C ARG A 13 3.57 -5.71 15.63
N ASP A 14 4.72 -5.32 15.06
CA ASP A 14 5.24 -3.96 15.09
C ASP A 14 4.41 -3.03 14.21
N GLY A 15 4.00 -3.53 13.04
CA GLY A 15 3.10 -2.80 12.14
C GLY A 15 1.75 -2.48 12.79
N GLU A 16 1.21 -3.37 13.62
CA GLU A 16 -0.04 -3.11 14.37
C GLU A 16 0.15 -2.07 15.48
N GLN A 17 1.38 -1.80 15.92
CA GLN A 17 1.68 -0.74 16.87
C GLN A 17 1.64 0.67 16.25
N THR A 18 1.38 0.78 14.95
CA THR A 18 1.09 2.07 14.31
C THR A 18 -0.11 2.73 14.99
N PRO A 19 0.00 3.99 15.46
CA PRO A 19 -1.12 4.66 16.13
C PRO A 19 -2.38 4.67 15.26
N GLY A 20 -3.48 4.16 15.80
CA GLY A 20 -4.77 4.07 15.12
C GLY A 20 -5.03 2.75 14.38
N VAL A 21 -4.07 1.85 14.32
CA VAL A 21 -4.27 0.48 13.79
C VAL A 21 -4.77 -0.44 14.91
N SER A 22 -5.77 -1.25 14.59
CA SER A 22 -6.28 -2.33 15.45
C SER A 22 -6.90 -3.38 14.56
N LEU A 23 -6.27 -4.55 14.47
CA LEU A 23 -6.68 -5.64 13.60
C LEU A 23 -7.44 -6.71 14.37
N GLN A 24 -8.54 -7.20 13.80
CA GLN A 24 -9.26 -8.35 14.32
C GLN A 24 -8.59 -9.65 13.85
N THR A 25 -8.78 -10.76 14.60
CA THR A 25 -8.18 -12.06 14.26
C THR A 25 -8.40 -12.48 12.81
N PRO A 26 -9.60 -12.37 12.19
CA PRO A 26 -9.80 -12.72 10.78
C PRO A 26 -8.97 -11.85 9.83
N GLU A 27 -8.80 -10.55 10.12
CA GLU A 27 -8.00 -9.63 9.33
C GLU A 27 -6.51 -9.97 9.41
N LYS A 28 -6.02 -10.33 10.62
CA LYS A 28 -4.64 -10.81 10.81
C LYS A 28 -4.39 -12.10 10.01
N VAL A 29 -5.32 -13.03 9.99
CA VAL A 29 -5.21 -14.27 9.18
C VAL A 29 -5.18 -13.95 7.68
N GLU A 30 -6.04 -13.04 7.20
CA GLU A 30 -6.06 -12.63 5.80
C GLU A 30 -4.73 -11.99 5.37
N ILE A 31 -4.18 -11.10 6.20
CA ILE A 31 -2.86 -10.50 5.97
C ILE A 31 -1.78 -11.57 5.97
N ALA A 32 -1.74 -12.46 6.98
CA ALA A 32 -0.75 -13.53 7.07
C ALA A 32 -0.76 -14.42 5.83
N GLN A 33 -1.94 -14.82 5.34
CA GLN A 33 -2.07 -15.60 4.11
C GLN A 33 -1.59 -14.84 2.87
N ALA A 34 -1.77 -13.52 2.81
CA ALA A 34 -1.24 -12.70 1.72
C ALA A 34 0.29 -12.62 1.77
N LEU A 35 0.86 -12.49 2.96
CA LEU A 35 2.31 -12.48 3.19
C LEU A 35 2.97 -13.83 2.83
N VAL A 36 2.33 -14.96 3.15
CA VAL A 36 2.79 -16.28 2.68
C VAL A 36 2.81 -16.37 1.16
N ARG A 37 1.72 -15.95 0.49
CA ARG A 37 1.68 -15.91 -0.98
C ARG A 37 2.76 -15.01 -1.58
N LEU A 38 3.10 -13.94 -0.90
CA LEU A 38 4.21 -13.05 -1.28
C LEU A 38 5.58 -13.74 -1.17
N GLY A 39 5.69 -14.82 -0.37
CA GLY A 39 6.92 -15.60 -0.23
C GLY A 39 7.78 -15.22 0.97
N LEU A 40 7.18 -14.70 2.04
CA LEU A 40 7.89 -14.41 3.30
C LEU A 40 8.40 -15.68 3.94
N ASP A 41 9.63 -15.63 4.49
CA ASP A 41 10.26 -16.75 5.20
C ASP A 41 9.66 -16.91 6.60
N VAL A 42 9.41 -15.79 7.28
CA VAL A 42 8.91 -15.72 8.65
C VAL A 42 7.85 -14.64 8.77
N ILE A 43 6.81 -14.90 9.53
CA ILE A 43 5.76 -13.92 9.89
C ILE A 43 5.66 -13.87 11.42
N GLU A 44 5.85 -12.68 12.00
CA GLU A 44 5.60 -12.43 13.41
C GLU A 44 4.10 -12.18 13.64
N ALA A 45 3.42 -13.17 14.20
CA ALA A 45 1.97 -13.17 14.28
C ALA A 45 1.42 -12.24 15.39
N GLY A 46 2.25 -11.85 16.36
CA GLY A 46 1.86 -10.98 17.47
C GLY A 46 2.65 -11.22 18.75
N PHE A 47 2.08 -10.73 19.86
CA PHE A 47 2.66 -10.83 21.20
C PHE A 47 1.67 -11.55 22.17
N PRO A 48 1.71 -12.89 22.28
CA PRO A 48 0.70 -13.68 22.99
C PRO A 48 0.54 -13.33 24.47
N ALA A 49 1.56 -12.79 25.11
CA ALA A 49 1.50 -12.40 26.52
C ALA A 49 0.90 -10.98 26.73
N ALA A 50 0.63 -10.23 25.69
CA ALA A 50 0.07 -8.88 25.78
C ALA A 50 -1.41 -8.88 26.15
N SER A 51 -2.20 -9.79 25.56
CA SER A 51 -3.63 -9.91 25.81
C SER A 51 -4.17 -11.29 25.42
N GLU A 52 -5.39 -11.62 25.86
CA GLU A 52 -6.09 -12.84 25.41
C GLU A 52 -6.38 -12.80 23.90
N GLY A 53 -6.73 -11.63 23.35
CA GLY A 53 -6.97 -11.46 21.93
C GLY A 53 -5.72 -11.69 21.08
N ASP A 54 -4.55 -11.21 21.52
CA ASP A 54 -3.28 -11.48 20.85
C ASP A 54 -2.93 -12.97 20.93
N PHE A 55 -3.13 -13.60 22.07
CA PHE A 55 -2.93 -15.04 22.20
C PHE A 55 -3.81 -15.83 21.23
N GLU A 56 -5.11 -15.50 21.14
CA GLU A 56 -6.05 -16.15 20.21
C GLU A 56 -5.64 -15.92 18.75
N ALA A 57 -5.27 -14.70 18.39
CA ALA A 57 -4.83 -14.35 17.04
C ALA A 57 -3.59 -15.14 16.63
N VAL A 58 -2.54 -15.16 17.47
CA VAL A 58 -1.32 -15.93 17.20
C VAL A 58 -1.63 -17.43 17.11
N SER A 59 -2.45 -17.98 18.02
CA SER A 59 -2.85 -19.38 17.99
C SER A 59 -3.63 -19.75 16.73
N THR A 60 -4.48 -18.85 16.25
CA THR A 60 -5.26 -19.05 15.02
C THR A 60 -4.35 -19.02 13.80
N ILE A 61 -3.46 -18.03 13.68
CA ILE A 61 -2.48 -17.96 12.60
C ILE A 61 -1.59 -19.22 12.60
N ALA A 62 -1.09 -19.64 13.77
CA ALA A 62 -0.26 -20.83 13.90
C ALA A 62 -0.97 -22.12 13.41
N ARG A 63 -2.30 -22.22 13.60
CA ARG A 63 -3.09 -23.36 13.12
C ARG A 63 -3.45 -23.29 11.63
N GLU A 64 -3.68 -22.11 11.09
CA GLU A 64 -4.29 -21.94 9.76
C GLU A 64 -3.28 -21.59 8.67
N VAL A 65 -2.19 -20.93 9.02
CA VAL A 65 -1.17 -20.48 8.07
C VAL A 65 -0.08 -21.53 7.91
N ARG A 66 0.28 -21.85 6.68
CA ARG A 66 1.27 -22.86 6.32
C ARG A 66 2.24 -22.31 5.26
N GLY A 67 3.42 -22.94 5.15
CA GLY A 67 4.41 -22.61 4.13
C GLY A 67 5.43 -21.55 4.56
N CYS A 68 5.35 -21.05 5.80
CA CYS A 68 6.38 -20.16 6.39
C CYS A 68 6.58 -20.50 7.87
N THR A 69 7.61 -19.94 8.49
CA THR A 69 7.81 -20.01 9.95
C THR A 69 6.90 -18.96 10.62
N ILE A 70 6.17 -19.36 11.65
CA ILE A 70 5.38 -18.43 12.46
C ILE A 70 6.16 -18.09 13.72
N ALA A 71 6.39 -16.79 13.94
CA ALA A 71 7.08 -16.26 15.10
C ALA A 71 6.10 -15.58 16.07
N ALA A 72 6.48 -15.54 17.34
CA ALA A 72 5.78 -14.78 18.37
C ALA A 72 6.78 -14.07 19.27
N LEU A 73 6.46 -12.81 19.59
CA LEU A 73 7.27 -11.98 20.48
C LEU A 73 7.11 -12.39 21.92
N ALA A 74 8.20 -12.36 22.68
CA ALA A 74 8.22 -12.56 24.13
C ALA A 74 9.28 -11.67 24.79
N ARG A 75 8.93 -11.10 25.93
CA ARG A 75 9.94 -10.51 26.84
C ARG A 75 10.77 -11.62 27.44
N SER A 76 11.97 -11.30 27.91
CA SER A 76 12.88 -12.24 28.55
C SER A 76 12.39 -12.65 29.96
N ASN A 77 11.24 -13.33 30.03
CA ASN A 77 10.69 -13.95 31.22
C ASN A 77 9.93 -15.26 30.91
N GLU A 78 9.86 -16.16 31.85
CA GLU A 78 9.29 -17.51 31.65
C GLU A 78 7.81 -17.49 31.26
N ASN A 79 7.02 -16.56 31.81
CA ASN A 79 5.59 -16.46 31.50
C ASN A 79 5.35 -16.15 30.03
N ASP A 80 6.06 -15.14 29.49
CA ASP A 80 5.91 -14.73 28.09
C ASP A 80 6.38 -15.85 27.13
N VAL A 81 7.50 -16.49 27.44
CA VAL A 81 8.01 -17.63 26.66
C VAL A 81 7.04 -18.82 26.69
N THR A 82 6.42 -19.10 27.85
CA THR A 82 5.40 -20.15 27.97
C THR A 82 4.17 -19.82 27.13
N LYS A 83 3.68 -18.58 27.21
CA LYS A 83 2.55 -18.12 26.39
C LYS A 83 2.84 -18.20 24.89
N ALA A 84 4.06 -17.83 24.46
CA ALA A 84 4.47 -17.96 23.07
C ALA A 84 4.50 -19.43 22.62
N ALA A 85 5.03 -20.35 23.44
CA ALA A 85 5.05 -21.77 23.14
C ALA A 85 3.63 -22.38 23.03
N GLU A 86 2.74 -22.01 23.94
CA GLU A 86 1.34 -22.45 23.92
C GLU A 86 0.63 -21.94 22.66
N ALA A 87 0.79 -20.67 22.31
CA ALA A 87 0.16 -20.05 21.14
C ALA A 87 0.69 -20.62 19.82
N LEU A 88 1.98 -20.96 19.75
CA LEU A 88 2.63 -21.50 18.55
C LEU A 88 2.51 -23.03 18.41
N ALA A 89 1.90 -23.74 19.35
CA ALA A 89 1.83 -25.20 19.34
C ALA A 89 1.19 -25.81 18.07
N GLY A 90 0.38 -25.04 17.33
CA GLY A 90 -0.23 -25.45 16.07
C GLY A 90 0.57 -25.09 14.80
N ALA A 91 1.71 -24.42 14.93
CA ALA A 91 2.52 -23.99 13.79
C ALA A 91 3.23 -25.17 13.11
N GLU A 92 3.38 -25.10 11.78
CA GLU A 92 4.18 -26.07 11.04
C GLU A 92 5.68 -25.93 11.39
N ARG A 93 6.15 -24.70 11.55
CA ARG A 93 7.46 -24.33 12.12
C ARG A 93 7.28 -23.13 13.02
N SER A 94 7.82 -23.21 14.23
CA SER A 94 7.69 -22.21 15.27
C SER A 94 8.98 -21.47 15.54
N ARG A 95 8.92 -20.14 15.74
CA ARG A 95 10.06 -19.34 16.18
C ARG A 95 9.70 -18.51 17.40
N LEU A 96 10.50 -18.62 18.44
CA LEU A 96 10.48 -17.65 19.52
C LEU A 96 11.27 -16.42 19.12
N HIS A 97 10.66 -15.24 19.18
CA HIS A 97 11.36 -13.97 19.11
C HIS A 97 11.41 -13.36 20.51
N VAL A 98 12.52 -13.54 21.21
CA VAL A 98 12.70 -13.06 22.58
C VAL A 98 13.62 -11.86 22.60
N PHE A 99 13.29 -10.83 23.39
CA PHE A 99 14.06 -9.61 23.45
C PHE A 99 14.31 -9.11 24.87
N ILE A 100 15.41 -8.37 25.03
CA ILE A 100 15.70 -7.53 26.19
C ILE A 100 16.53 -6.32 25.76
N ALA A 101 16.30 -5.18 26.40
CA ALA A 101 17.10 -3.98 26.12
C ALA A 101 18.52 -4.10 26.65
N THR A 102 19.49 -3.57 25.88
CA THR A 102 20.91 -3.72 26.18
C THR A 102 21.65 -2.39 26.31
N SER A 103 21.08 -1.27 25.83
CA SER A 103 21.73 0.05 25.96
C SER A 103 21.72 0.56 27.42
N ASP A 104 22.76 1.28 27.80
CA ASP A 104 22.90 1.80 29.17
C ASP A 104 21.72 2.69 29.56
N ILE A 105 21.16 3.47 28.64
CA ILE A 105 19.97 4.28 28.91
C ILE A 105 18.76 3.43 29.28
N HIS A 106 18.55 2.30 28.60
CA HIS A 106 17.46 1.39 28.93
C HIS A 106 17.75 0.57 30.19
N LEU A 107 18.99 0.19 30.43
CA LEU A 107 19.39 -0.49 31.65
C LEU A 107 19.09 0.38 32.87
N GLU A 108 19.44 1.66 32.82
CA GLU A 108 19.26 2.61 33.91
C GLU A 108 17.78 2.98 34.15
N TYR A 109 17.09 3.42 33.08
CA TYR A 109 15.76 4.05 33.23
C TYR A 109 14.58 3.10 33.04
N LYS A 110 14.71 2.07 32.19
CA LYS A 110 13.63 1.12 31.87
C LYS A 110 13.72 -0.15 32.70
N LEU A 111 14.86 -0.83 32.69
CA LEU A 111 15.03 -2.14 33.34
C LEU A 111 15.47 -2.02 34.80
N LYS A 112 16.23 -0.99 35.16
CA LYS A 112 16.86 -0.81 36.47
C LYS A 112 17.72 -2.02 36.84
N LYS A 113 18.60 -2.41 35.90
CA LYS A 113 19.48 -3.57 35.97
C LYS A 113 20.88 -3.24 35.53
N THR A 114 21.84 -3.99 36.05
CA THR A 114 23.22 -3.97 35.59
C THR A 114 23.40 -4.79 34.31
N ARG A 115 24.51 -4.56 33.61
CA ARG A 115 24.89 -5.35 32.43
C ARG A 115 25.01 -6.83 32.75
N GLU A 116 25.58 -7.20 33.91
CA GLU A 116 25.74 -8.60 34.34
C GLU A 116 24.39 -9.26 34.63
N GLU A 117 23.47 -8.58 35.33
CA GLU A 117 22.12 -9.09 35.56
C GLU A 117 21.35 -9.37 34.24
N VAL A 118 21.59 -8.54 33.21
CA VAL A 118 20.97 -8.79 31.88
C VAL A 118 21.59 -10.02 31.22
N LEU A 119 22.90 -10.23 31.31
CA LEU A 119 23.54 -11.46 30.82
C LEU A 119 22.97 -12.71 31.47
N ASP A 120 22.77 -12.67 32.81
CA ASP A 120 22.17 -13.77 33.55
C ASP A 120 20.71 -14.05 33.11
N ILE A 121 19.93 -13.00 32.87
CA ILE A 121 18.57 -13.11 32.34
C ILE A 121 18.56 -13.74 30.94
N VAL A 122 19.42 -13.27 30.04
CA VAL A 122 19.54 -13.81 28.68
C VAL A 122 19.87 -15.31 28.72
N LYS A 123 20.87 -15.67 29.51
CA LYS A 123 21.26 -17.06 29.69
C LYS A 123 20.09 -17.91 30.20
N HIS A 124 19.49 -17.49 31.30
CA HIS A 124 18.39 -18.23 31.95
C HIS A 124 17.20 -18.44 30.99
N ILE A 125 16.77 -17.37 30.30
CA ILE A 125 15.56 -17.44 29.47
C ILE A 125 15.77 -18.29 28.22
N LEU A 126 16.95 -18.25 27.62
CA LEU A 126 17.25 -19.08 26.46
C LEU A 126 17.42 -20.57 26.84
N GLU A 127 18.04 -20.85 27.99
CA GLU A 127 18.04 -22.20 28.53
C GLU A 127 16.61 -22.72 28.81
N PHE A 128 15.73 -21.87 29.35
CA PHE A 128 14.32 -22.21 29.58
C PHE A 128 13.54 -22.42 28.27
N ALA A 129 13.85 -21.66 27.21
CA ALA A 129 13.20 -21.75 25.89
C ALA A 129 13.65 -23.01 25.10
N LYS A 130 14.80 -23.57 25.43
CA LYS A 130 15.43 -24.64 24.66
C LYS A 130 14.52 -25.87 24.53
N GLY A 131 14.33 -26.32 23.30
CA GLY A 131 13.47 -27.47 22.95
C GLY A 131 11.97 -27.20 22.93
N LYS A 132 11.52 -25.95 23.15
CA LYS A 132 10.11 -25.57 23.06
C LYS A 132 9.73 -25.00 21.68
N PHE A 133 10.70 -24.61 20.88
CA PHE A 133 10.53 -24.03 19.56
C PHE A 133 11.51 -24.65 18.56
N ASP A 134 11.20 -24.57 17.27
CA ASP A 134 12.10 -25.03 16.21
C ASP A 134 13.29 -24.09 16.03
N GLU A 135 13.06 -22.78 16.20
CA GLU A 135 14.07 -21.73 16.10
C GLU A 135 13.91 -20.70 17.23
N ILE A 136 15.03 -20.12 17.65
CA ILE A 136 15.06 -19.02 18.63
C ILE A 136 15.78 -17.83 17.99
N GLU A 137 15.10 -16.70 17.92
CA GLU A 137 15.64 -15.39 17.57
C GLU A 137 15.77 -14.55 18.85
N PHE A 138 16.96 -14.04 19.09
CA PHE A 138 17.24 -13.14 20.20
C PHE A 138 17.48 -11.74 19.69
N SER A 139 16.70 -10.77 20.20
CA SER A 139 16.77 -9.36 19.85
C SER A 139 17.36 -8.53 20.99
N ALA A 140 18.50 -7.88 20.74
CA ALA A 140 19.13 -6.94 21.66
C ALA A 140 18.48 -5.56 21.48
N GLU A 141 17.35 -5.28 22.15
CA GLU A 141 16.64 -4.01 21.98
C GLU A 141 17.58 -2.82 22.21
N ASP A 142 17.50 -1.83 21.31
CA ASP A 142 18.37 -0.63 21.28
C ASP A 142 19.86 -0.96 21.06
N ALA A 143 20.11 -1.99 20.24
CA ALA A 143 21.47 -2.40 19.89
C ALA A 143 22.28 -1.26 19.23
N SER A 144 21.61 -0.36 18.52
CA SER A 144 22.25 0.80 17.89
C SER A 144 22.95 1.73 18.89
N ARG A 145 22.47 1.83 20.11
CA ARG A 145 23.05 2.66 21.19
C ARG A 145 23.76 1.86 22.29
N THR A 146 23.88 0.56 22.12
CA THR A 146 24.58 -0.36 23.04
C THR A 146 26.10 -0.30 22.79
N ASP A 147 26.88 -0.36 23.87
CA ASP A 147 28.32 -0.54 23.80
C ASP A 147 28.68 -1.81 23.02
N LEU A 148 29.61 -1.72 22.05
CA LEU A 148 29.88 -2.80 21.11
C LEU A 148 30.45 -4.07 21.75
N ASP A 149 31.39 -3.91 22.70
CA ASP A 149 32.00 -5.06 23.37
C ASP A 149 30.98 -5.77 24.26
N TYR A 150 30.14 -4.99 24.93
CA TYR A 150 29.05 -5.56 25.72
C TYR A 150 28.01 -6.25 24.84
N LEU A 151 27.65 -5.67 23.71
CA LEU A 151 26.72 -6.28 22.75
C LEU A 151 27.25 -7.62 22.21
N CYS A 152 28.54 -7.71 21.90
CA CYS A 152 29.17 -8.98 21.50
C CYS A 152 29.06 -10.03 22.61
N ARG A 153 29.31 -9.65 23.87
CA ARG A 153 29.14 -10.56 25.04
C ARG A 153 27.69 -11.04 25.17
N VAL A 154 26.71 -10.14 25.00
CA VAL A 154 25.29 -10.53 25.01
C VAL A 154 24.98 -11.55 23.94
N PHE A 155 25.47 -11.36 22.73
CA PHE A 155 25.28 -12.31 21.63
C PHE A 155 26.01 -13.63 21.83
N GLU A 156 27.21 -13.63 22.42
CA GLU A 156 27.91 -14.86 22.81
C GLU A 156 27.05 -15.69 23.79
N VAL A 157 26.49 -15.07 24.82
CA VAL A 157 25.58 -15.74 25.76
C VAL A 157 24.30 -16.21 25.05
N ALA A 158 23.78 -15.44 24.11
CA ALA A 158 22.59 -15.84 23.34
C ALA A 158 22.86 -17.07 22.47
N ILE A 159 24.00 -17.13 21.78
CA ILE A 159 24.41 -18.28 20.98
C ILE A 159 24.59 -19.53 21.86
N GLU A 160 25.27 -19.40 23.00
CA GLU A 160 25.44 -20.49 23.96
C GLU A 160 24.11 -21.02 24.49
N GLY A 161 23.13 -20.12 24.70
CA GLY A 161 21.77 -20.45 25.09
C GLY A 161 20.93 -21.12 24.01
N GLY A 162 21.39 -21.11 22.76
CA GLY A 162 20.72 -21.79 21.64
C GLY A 162 20.01 -20.86 20.66
N ALA A 163 20.22 -19.54 20.72
CA ALA A 163 19.72 -18.63 19.69
C ALA A 163 20.45 -18.89 18.35
N SER A 164 19.67 -19.12 17.30
CA SER A 164 20.14 -19.32 15.94
C SER A 164 20.07 -18.07 15.07
N ILE A 165 19.33 -17.06 15.54
CA ILE A 165 19.22 -15.74 14.89
C ILE A 165 19.46 -14.67 15.94
N LEU A 166 20.30 -13.69 15.58
CA LEU A 166 20.70 -12.57 16.43
C LEU A 166 20.25 -11.27 15.75
N ASN A 167 19.23 -10.63 16.30
CA ASN A 167 18.70 -9.39 15.76
C ASN A 167 19.37 -8.17 16.36
N VAL A 168 19.78 -7.25 15.49
CA VAL A 168 20.44 -5.98 15.81
C VAL A 168 19.47 -4.84 15.42
N PRO A 169 18.58 -4.38 16.34
CA PRO A 169 17.64 -3.34 16.03
C PRO A 169 18.23 -1.92 16.18
N ASP A 170 17.96 -1.09 15.18
CA ASP A 170 18.02 0.37 15.28
C ASP A 170 16.65 0.89 15.76
N THR A 171 16.39 0.66 17.04
CA THR A 171 15.08 0.81 17.69
C THR A 171 14.51 2.23 17.59
N VAL A 172 15.38 3.25 17.53
CA VAL A 172 14.97 4.66 17.48
C VAL A 172 15.28 5.33 16.13
N GLY A 173 15.68 4.54 15.12
CA GLY A 173 15.97 5.04 13.78
C GLY A 173 17.07 6.10 13.74
N TYR A 174 18.10 5.90 14.54
CA TYR A 174 19.12 6.89 14.87
C TYR A 174 20.39 6.78 14.03
N MET A 175 20.73 5.59 13.56
CA MET A 175 22.00 5.33 12.89
C MET A 175 22.03 5.85 11.46
N THR A 176 23.23 6.21 11.01
CA THR A 176 23.52 6.39 9.57
C THR A 176 23.94 5.05 8.93
N PRO A 177 23.82 4.91 7.60
CA PRO A 177 24.15 3.64 6.92
C PRO A 177 25.59 3.17 7.18
N GLU A 178 26.56 4.08 7.17
CA GLU A 178 27.96 3.75 7.42
C GLU A 178 28.18 3.25 8.86
N GLU A 179 27.60 3.95 9.84
CA GLU A 179 27.70 3.57 11.25
C GLU A 179 27.04 2.20 11.50
N PHE A 180 25.86 1.97 10.91
CA PHE A 180 25.17 0.71 11.09
C PHE A 180 25.89 -0.46 10.41
N GLY A 181 26.36 -0.28 9.19
CA GLY A 181 27.19 -1.26 8.51
C GLY A 181 28.49 -1.58 9.29
N ASN A 182 29.15 -0.56 9.86
CA ASN A 182 30.34 -0.76 10.71
C ASN A 182 30.01 -1.56 11.96
N ARG A 183 28.86 -1.30 12.60
CA ARG A 183 28.38 -2.06 13.77
C ARG A 183 28.16 -3.54 13.44
N ILE A 184 27.53 -3.85 12.32
CA ILE A 184 27.33 -5.25 11.87
C ILE A 184 28.68 -5.95 11.59
N ARG A 185 29.64 -5.26 10.93
CA ARG A 185 30.99 -5.80 10.72
C ARG A 185 31.68 -6.10 12.04
N TYR A 186 31.63 -5.17 12.98
CA TYR A 186 32.22 -5.34 14.30
C TYR A 186 31.65 -6.55 15.03
N ILE A 187 30.34 -6.69 15.10
CA ILE A 187 29.63 -7.84 15.71
C ILE A 187 30.09 -9.14 15.06
N LYS A 188 30.13 -9.19 13.73
CA LYS A 188 30.54 -10.37 12.96
C LYS A 188 31.99 -10.79 13.22
N GLU A 189 32.88 -9.83 13.47
CA GLU A 189 34.30 -10.07 13.69
C GLU A 189 34.65 -10.40 15.13
N HIS A 190 33.90 -9.88 16.11
CA HIS A 190 34.25 -9.94 17.53
C HIS A 190 33.36 -10.83 18.39
N THR A 191 32.22 -11.33 17.88
CA THR A 191 31.34 -12.25 18.61
C THR A 191 31.78 -13.69 18.41
N LYS A 192 32.14 -14.39 19.48
CA LYS A 192 32.53 -15.82 19.40
C LYS A 192 31.33 -16.68 19.08
N GLY A 193 31.51 -17.61 18.15
CA GLY A 193 30.46 -18.55 17.73
C GLY A 193 29.44 -17.95 16.75
N ILE A 194 29.67 -16.73 16.23
CA ILE A 194 28.76 -16.04 15.31
C ILE A 194 28.46 -16.85 14.05
N GLU A 195 29.37 -17.75 13.67
CA GLU A 195 29.19 -18.67 12.53
C GLU A 195 28.04 -19.67 12.72
N LYS A 196 27.52 -19.81 13.94
CA LYS A 196 26.38 -20.68 14.29
C LYS A 196 25.03 -19.97 14.22
N ALA A 197 25.03 -18.66 13.98
CA ALA A 197 23.84 -17.84 13.97
C ALA A 197 23.76 -16.95 12.71
N ILE A 198 22.54 -16.57 12.35
CA ILE A 198 22.27 -15.57 11.33
C ILE A 198 22.17 -14.19 12.00
N ILE A 199 22.83 -13.18 11.44
CA ILE A 199 22.62 -11.79 11.85
C ILE A 199 21.35 -11.27 11.15
N SER A 200 20.38 -10.88 11.95
CA SER A 200 19.17 -10.19 11.56
C SER A 200 19.27 -8.70 11.88
N VAL A 201 18.57 -7.86 11.10
CA VAL A 201 18.50 -6.42 11.35
C VAL A 201 17.07 -5.92 11.30
N HIS A 202 16.78 -4.94 12.14
CA HIS A 202 15.50 -4.28 12.28
C HIS A 202 15.73 -2.77 12.32
N CYS A 203 15.22 -2.02 11.35
CA CYS A 203 15.48 -0.59 11.24
C CYS A 203 14.20 0.23 11.27
N HIS A 204 14.06 1.12 12.27
CA HIS A 204 13.04 2.17 12.27
C HIS A 204 13.43 3.33 11.35
N ASN A 205 12.45 4.10 10.92
CA ASN A 205 12.58 5.08 9.84
C ASN A 205 12.53 6.55 10.30
N ASP A 206 12.88 6.83 11.56
CA ASP A 206 12.75 8.16 12.17
C ASP A 206 13.54 9.24 11.42
N LEU A 207 14.69 8.91 10.88
CA LEU A 207 15.50 9.80 10.03
C LEU A 207 15.29 9.56 8.52
N GLY A 208 14.36 8.68 8.11
CA GLY A 208 14.17 8.32 6.71
C GLY A 208 15.29 7.44 6.14
N LEU A 209 16.07 6.74 6.99
CA LEU A 209 17.25 5.98 6.59
C LEU A 209 17.07 4.46 6.73
N ALA A 210 15.91 3.97 7.12
CA ALA A 210 15.70 2.56 7.41
C ALA A 210 16.11 1.63 6.25
N ASN A 211 15.72 1.95 5.01
CA ASN A 211 16.10 1.17 3.84
C ASN A 211 17.62 1.20 3.60
N ALA A 212 18.24 2.38 3.68
CA ALA A 212 19.68 2.53 3.48
C ALA A 212 20.49 1.81 4.58
N ASN A 213 20.05 1.88 5.84
CA ASN A 213 20.67 1.17 6.96
C ASN A 213 20.60 -0.34 6.76
N THR A 214 19.42 -0.85 6.37
CA THR A 214 19.21 -2.27 6.10
C THR A 214 20.12 -2.78 4.99
N LEU A 215 20.25 -2.05 3.88
CA LEU A 215 21.13 -2.41 2.76
C LEU A 215 22.61 -2.40 3.19
N ALA A 216 23.05 -1.39 3.94
CA ALA A 216 24.42 -1.34 4.48
C ALA A 216 24.70 -2.51 5.43
N ALA A 217 23.71 -2.94 6.20
CA ALA A 217 23.82 -4.12 7.07
C ALA A 217 23.93 -5.43 6.27
N ILE A 218 23.17 -5.58 5.18
CA ILE A 218 23.24 -6.72 4.27
C ILE A 218 24.65 -6.82 3.67
N GLU A 219 25.21 -5.71 3.17
CA GLU A 219 26.58 -5.63 2.66
C GLU A 219 27.62 -5.99 3.74
N ALA A 220 27.38 -5.60 4.98
CA ALA A 220 28.22 -5.92 6.12
C ALA A 220 28.12 -7.38 6.59
N GLY A 221 27.11 -8.11 6.16
CA GLY A 221 26.99 -9.55 6.43
C GLY A 221 25.71 -9.99 7.14
N ALA A 222 24.73 -9.12 7.34
CA ALA A 222 23.40 -9.52 7.75
C ALA A 222 22.74 -10.41 6.66
N ARG A 223 21.91 -11.35 7.09
CA ARG A 223 21.24 -12.29 6.18
C ARG A 223 19.75 -12.42 6.44
N GLN A 224 19.23 -11.80 7.48
CA GLN A 224 17.79 -11.64 7.71
C GLN A 224 17.46 -10.17 7.87
N VAL A 225 16.28 -9.78 7.36
CA VAL A 225 15.72 -8.44 7.47
C VAL A 225 14.35 -8.54 8.11
N GLU A 226 14.18 -7.92 9.27
CA GLU A 226 12.86 -7.63 9.83
C GLU A 226 12.30 -6.38 9.15
N CYS A 227 11.07 -6.48 8.67
CA CYS A 227 10.44 -5.43 7.86
C CYS A 227 8.93 -5.46 8.03
N THR A 228 8.25 -4.46 7.49
CA THR A 228 6.78 -4.43 7.43
C THR A 228 6.31 -4.09 6.02
N MET A 229 5.12 -4.56 5.66
CA MET A 229 4.46 -4.11 4.45
C MET A 229 4.11 -2.62 4.58
N ASN A 230 4.40 -1.83 3.55
CA ASN A 230 4.22 -0.37 3.52
C ASN A 230 5.09 0.43 4.52
N GLY A 231 5.98 -0.21 5.25
CA GLY A 231 6.78 0.43 6.29
C GLY A 231 5.97 0.80 7.55
N LEU A 232 4.88 0.08 7.84
CA LEU A 232 4.07 0.30 9.03
C LEU A 232 4.89 0.11 10.32
N GLY A 233 4.53 0.80 11.39
CA GLY A 233 5.17 0.71 12.70
C GLY A 233 5.01 1.96 13.53
N GLU A 234 5.58 1.94 14.73
CA GLU A 234 5.57 3.11 15.60
C GLU A 234 6.30 4.32 14.99
N ARG A 235 5.90 5.52 15.37
CA ARG A 235 6.49 6.81 14.99
C ARG A 235 6.54 7.02 13.47
N ALA A 236 7.73 6.90 12.85
CA ALA A 236 7.92 7.02 11.40
C ALA A 236 7.86 5.67 10.67
N GLY A 237 7.57 4.59 11.40
CA GLY A 237 7.46 3.24 10.87
C GLY A 237 8.78 2.48 10.77
N ASN A 238 8.73 1.35 10.11
CA ASN A 238 9.84 0.42 9.88
C ASN A 238 10.37 0.51 8.45
N VAL A 239 11.43 -0.23 8.17
CA VAL A 239 11.83 -0.48 6.79
C VAL A 239 10.71 -1.21 6.04
N ALA A 240 10.40 -0.75 4.84
CA ALA A 240 9.38 -1.36 4.00
C ALA A 240 9.97 -2.53 3.20
N ILE A 241 9.31 -3.70 3.24
CA ILE A 241 9.77 -4.89 2.52
C ILE A 241 9.89 -4.64 1.02
N GLU A 242 8.89 -3.99 0.42
CA GLU A 242 8.86 -3.68 -1.01
C GLU A 242 10.06 -2.84 -1.45
N GLU A 243 10.54 -1.93 -0.60
CA GLU A 243 11.68 -1.07 -0.92
C GLU A 243 13.00 -1.83 -0.88
N VAL A 244 13.23 -2.66 0.15
CA VAL A 244 14.45 -3.47 0.26
C VAL A 244 14.53 -4.48 -0.88
N VAL A 245 13.45 -5.24 -1.08
CA VAL A 245 13.41 -6.31 -2.11
C VAL A 245 13.61 -5.74 -3.50
N MET A 246 12.90 -4.66 -3.83
CA MET A 246 13.03 -4.06 -5.17
C MET A 246 14.38 -3.38 -5.37
N THR A 247 15.00 -2.83 -4.32
CA THR A 247 16.38 -2.33 -4.42
C THR A 247 17.35 -3.46 -4.77
N ILE A 248 17.29 -4.60 -4.07
CA ILE A 248 18.17 -5.75 -4.35
C ILE A 248 17.93 -6.30 -5.77
N LYS A 249 16.66 -6.50 -6.17
CA LYS A 249 16.32 -7.03 -7.50
C LYS A 249 16.69 -6.07 -8.64
N THR A 250 16.43 -4.78 -8.48
CA THR A 250 16.71 -3.77 -9.51
C THR A 250 18.20 -3.50 -9.65
N ARG A 251 18.92 -3.52 -8.53
CA ARG A 251 20.37 -3.29 -8.47
C ARG A 251 21.13 -4.56 -8.17
N HIS A 252 20.73 -5.67 -8.79
CA HIS A 252 21.41 -6.96 -8.64
C HIS A 252 22.88 -6.92 -9.11
N ASP A 253 23.21 -5.95 -9.97
CA ASP A 253 24.58 -5.61 -10.35
C ASP A 253 25.45 -5.18 -9.15
N HIS A 254 24.85 -4.54 -8.15
CA HIS A 254 25.50 -4.04 -6.93
C HIS A 254 25.20 -4.92 -5.71
N TYR A 255 23.97 -5.42 -5.59
CA TYR A 255 23.52 -6.30 -4.52
C TYR A 255 23.30 -7.73 -5.04
N PRO A 256 24.36 -8.56 -5.18
CA PRO A 256 24.28 -9.89 -5.76
C PRO A 256 23.70 -10.91 -4.75
N PHE A 257 22.52 -10.62 -4.22
CA PHE A 257 21.84 -11.44 -3.22
C PHE A 257 20.56 -12.06 -3.80
N ASP A 258 20.26 -13.28 -3.35
CA ASP A 258 19.06 -14.00 -3.75
C ASP A 258 17.89 -13.65 -2.83
N VAL A 259 16.75 -13.33 -3.45
CA VAL A 259 15.50 -12.94 -2.78
C VAL A 259 14.35 -13.76 -3.34
N HIS A 260 13.63 -14.48 -2.47
CA HIS A 260 12.54 -15.40 -2.86
C HIS A 260 11.14 -14.77 -2.76
N ILE A 261 11.06 -13.45 -2.89
CA ILE A 261 9.77 -12.73 -2.84
C ILE A 261 9.15 -12.65 -4.25
N ASP A 262 7.87 -12.96 -4.34
CA ASP A 262 7.03 -12.81 -5.54
C ASP A 262 6.58 -11.36 -5.71
N THR A 263 7.46 -10.54 -6.28
CA THR A 263 7.26 -9.08 -6.37
C THR A 263 6.03 -8.62 -7.13
N PRO A 264 5.50 -9.33 -8.15
CA PRO A 264 4.20 -9.03 -8.76
C PRO A 264 3.01 -8.98 -7.78
N LEU A 265 3.14 -9.52 -6.59
CA LEU A 265 2.10 -9.45 -5.56
C LEU A 265 2.18 -8.21 -4.67
N PHE A 266 3.24 -7.38 -4.75
CA PHE A 266 3.43 -6.22 -3.87
C PHE A 266 2.25 -5.25 -3.88
N THR A 267 1.83 -4.77 -5.04
CA THR A 267 0.75 -3.78 -5.13
C THR A 267 -0.56 -4.31 -4.53
N ARG A 268 -0.88 -5.58 -4.76
CA ARG A 268 -2.08 -6.22 -4.21
C ARG A 268 -1.99 -6.35 -2.70
N THR A 269 -0.85 -6.83 -2.17
CA THR A 269 -0.63 -7.02 -0.74
C THR A 269 -0.61 -5.68 -0.01
N SER A 270 0.06 -4.67 -0.58
CA SER A 270 0.08 -3.30 -0.07
C SER A 270 -1.33 -2.70 0.07
N LYS A 271 -2.17 -2.85 -0.97
CA LYS A 271 -3.56 -2.38 -0.95
C LYS A 271 -4.40 -3.11 0.11
N LEU A 272 -4.22 -4.42 0.26
CA LEU A 272 -4.90 -5.21 1.28
C LEU A 272 -4.54 -4.73 2.69
N VAL A 273 -3.24 -4.63 3.00
CA VAL A 273 -2.76 -4.18 4.31
C VAL A 273 -3.22 -2.74 4.59
N SER A 274 -3.09 -1.83 3.63
CA SER A 274 -3.57 -0.45 3.75
C SER A 274 -5.08 -0.38 4.06
N LYS A 275 -5.89 -1.20 3.40
CA LYS A 275 -7.34 -1.26 3.60
C LYS A 275 -7.69 -1.77 5.00
N LEU A 276 -7.09 -2.87 5.44
CA LEU A 276 -7.41 -3.51 6.73
C LEU A 276 -6.86 -2.69 7.91
N CYS A 277 -5.66 -2.13 7.78
CA CYS A 277 -5.07 -1.27 8.81
C CYS A 277 -5.68 0.15 8.85
N GLY A 278 -6.44 0.57 7.83
CA GLY A 278 -6.98 1.92 7.73
C GLY A 278 -5.91 3.01 7.50
N VAL A 279 -4.68 2.63 7.16
CA VAL A 279 -3.56 3.56 6.91
C VAL A 279 -3.35 3.70 5.40
N ALA A 280 -3.64 4.88 4.86
CA ALA A 280 -3.48 5.13 3.43
C ALA A 280 -2.01 5.16 3.02
N VAL A 281 -1.67 4.49 1.92
CA VAL A 281 -0.36 4.58 1.29
C VAL A 281 -0.21 5.95 0.62
N SER A 282 0.89 6.66 0.89
CA SER A 282 1.18 7.93 0.23
C SER A 282 1.28 7.74 -1.28
N PRO A 283 0.66 8.61 -2.11
CA PRO A 283 0.73 8.48 -3.56
C PRO A 283 2.15 8.43 -4.13
N ASN A 284 3.11 9.09 -3.49
CA ASN A 284 4.52 9.12 -3.89
C ASN A 284 5.38 8.10 -3.13
N LYS A 285 4.78 7.14 -2.41
CA LYS A 285 5.57 6.06 -1.80
C LYS A 285 6.28 5.26 -2.88
N ALA A 286 7.53 4.95 -2.63
CA ALA A 286 8.31 4.12 -3.55
C ALA A 286 7.62 2.76 -3.78
N ILE A 287 7.73 2.22 -4.97
CA ILE A 287 7.28 0.90 -5.42
C ILE A 287 5.75 0.76 -5.51
N VAL A 288 4.99 1.04 -4.44
CA VAL A 288 3.56 0.71 -4.32
C VAL A 288 2.63 1.95 -4.32
N GLY A 289 3.19 3.14 -4.29
CA GLY A 289 2.41 4.38 -4.34
C GLY A 289 1.72 4.57 -5.69
N ALA A 290 0.56 5.23 -5.70
CA ALA A 290 -0.22 5.44 -6.91
C ALA A 290 0.53 6.21 -8.03
N ASN A 291 1.51 7.03 -7.64
CA ASN A 291 2.34 7.81 -8.57
C ASN A 291 3.66 7.13 -8.93
N ALA A 292 3.95 5.93 -8.42
CA ALA A 292 5.24 5.27 -8.63
C ALA A 292 5.58 5.06 -10.11
N PHE A 293 4.56 4.95 -10.97
CA PHE A 293 4.66 4.79 -12.43
C PHE A 293 3.83 5.83 -13.18
N ALA A 294 3.69 7.04 -12.62
CA ALA A 294 2.94 8.13 -13.24
C ALA A 294 3.87 9.25 -13.74
N HIS A 295 3.69 9.70 -14.97
CA HIS A 295 4.47 10.76 -15.57
C HIS A 295 3.57 11.89 -16.07
N GLU A 296 3.79 13.12 -15.59
CA GLU A 296 3.07 14.34 -16.04
C GLU A 296 3.94 15.25 -16.90
N SER A 297 5.25 15.31 -16.65
CA SER A 297 6.17 16.18 -17.38
C SER A 297 6.29 15.79 -18.86
N GLY A 298 6.09 16.73 -19.78
CA GLY A 298 6.14 16.48 -21.21
C GLY A 298 7.49 15.91 -21.69
N ILE A 299 8.60 16.29 -21.07
CA ILE A 299 9.93 15.74 -21.39
C ILE A 299 10.00 14.26 -20.98
N HIS A 300 9.48 13.91 -19.81
CA HIS A 300 9.42 12.53 -19.34
C HIS A 300 8.50 11.69 -20.22
N GLN A 301 7.31 12.22 -20.53
CA GLN A 301 6.33 11.54 -21.38
C GLN A 301 6.93 11.23 -22.77
N HIS A 302 7.60 12.21 -23.39
CA HIS A 302 8.29 11.98 -24.67
C HIS A 302 9.39 10.91 -24.57
N GLY A 303 10.18 10.90 -23.50
CA GLY A 303 11.18 9.86 -23.25
C GLY A 303 10.53 8.48 -23.12
N MET A 304 9.48 8.37 -22.32
CA MET A 304 8.75 7.12 -22.06
C MET A 304 8.10 6.53 -23.31
N LEU A 305 7.50 7.36 -24.17
CA LEU A 305 6.90 6.92 -25.43
C LEU A 305 7.94 6.34 -26.41
N ASN A 306 9.15 6.90 -26.41
CA ASN A 306 10.25 6.38 -27.24
C ASN A 306 10.88 5.10 -26.63
N ASN A 307 11.16 5.12 -25.34
CA ASN A 307 11.68 3.96 -24.60
C ASN A 307 11.41 4.10 -23.10
N PRO A 308 10.58 3.22 -22.48
CA PRO A 308 10.28 3.27 -21.06
C PRO A 308 11.51 3.31 -20.15
N THR A 309 12.61 2.65 -20.53
CA THR A 309 13.85 2.61 -19.71
C THR A 309 14.54 3.96 -19.57
N THR A 310 14.08 5.02 -20.28
CA THR A 310 14.61 6.38 -20.10
C THR A 310 14.30 6.96 -18.72
N TYR A 311 13.18 6.55 -18.12
CA TYR A 311 12.73 7.05 -16.82
C TYR A 311 12.22 5.96 -15.85
N GLU A 312 12.10 4.72 -16.31
CA GLU A 312 11.70 3.59 -15.46
C GLU A 312 12.87 2.62 -15.25
N ILE A 313 13.22 2.40 -13.99
CA ILE A 313 14.24 1.42 -13.57
C ILE A 313 13.64 0.03 -13.32
N MET A 314 12.33 -0.10 -13.29
CA MET A 314 11.55 -1.31 -13.14
C MET A 314 10.22 -1.15 -13.88
N THR A 315 9.58 -2.25 -14.25
CA THR A 315 8.28 -2.19 -14.95
C THR A 315 7.12 -2.25 -13.95
N PRO A 316 5.95 -1.64 -14.24
CA PRO A 316 4.76 -1.78 -13.42
C PRO A 316 4.41 -3.26 -13.14
N ALA A 317 4.49 -4.12 -14.15
CA ALA A 317 4.20 -5.54 -14.03
C ALA A 317 5.11 -6.25 -13.02
N SER A 318 6.38 -5.81 -12.86
CA SER A 318 7.33 -6.39 -11.92
C SER A 318 6.91 -6.26 -10.46
N VAL A 319 5.99 -5.37 -10.16
CA VAL A 319 5.44 -5.13 -8.81
C VAL A 319 3.90 -5.28 -8.75
N GLY A 320 3.29 -5.79 -9.83
CA GLY A 320 1.84 -5.97 -9.95
C GLY A 320 1.04 -4.67 -10.00
N ALA A 321 1.67 -3.57 -10.41
CA ALA A 321 1.00 -2.31 -10.66
C ALA A 321 0.31 -2.32 -12.03
N GLU A 322 -0.69 -1.46 -12.20
CA GLU A 322 -1.29 -1.20 -13.50
C GLU A 322 -0.24 -0.58 -14.45
N LYS A 323 -0.57 -0.53 -15.74
CA LYS A 323 0.33 0.06 -16.75
C LYS A 323 0.71 1.49 -16.35
N THR A 324 1.91 1.91 -16.77
CA THR A 324 2.36 3.29 -16.66
C THR A 324 1.28 4.26 -17.13
N SER A 325 0.93 5.21 -16.29
CA SER A 325 -0.08 6.23 -16.63
C SER A 325 0.58 7.54 -17.04
N ILE A 326 0.23 8.01 -18.23
CA ILE A 326 0.54 9.37 -18.67
C ILE A 326 -0.59 10.27 -18.14
N VAL A 327 -0.29 11.04 -17.11
CA VAL A 327 -1.25 11.99 -16.53
C VAL A 327 -1.16 13.30 -17.31
N LEU A 328 -2.27 13.71 -17.93
CA LEU A 328 -2.34 15.00 -18.60
C LEU A 328 -2.53 16.12 -17.58
N GLY A 329 -1.66 17.13 -17.66
CA GLY A 329 -1.67 18.30 -16.80
C GLY A 329 -0.97 19.50 -17.44
N LYS A 330 -0.81 20.58 -16.67
CA LYS A 330 -0.23 21.81 -17.19
C LYS A 330 1.21 21.66 -17.74
N HIS A 331 1.92 20.62 -17.32
CA HIS A 331 3.30 20.31 -17.75
C HIS A 331 3.36 19.38 -18.97
N SER A 332 2.23 18.79 -19.37
CA SER A 332 2.17 17.90 -20.54
C SER A 332 2.48 18.63 -21.84
N GLY A 333 3.28 17.98 -22.68
CA GLY A 333 3.62 18.47 -24.02
C GLY A 333 2.56 18.12 -25.07
N ARG A 334 2.69 18.74 -26.28
CA ARG A 334 1.75 18.53 -27.38
C ARG A 334 1.68 17.07 -27.83
N HIS A 335 2.81 16.39 -27.96
CA HIS A 335 2.84 14.97 -28.37
C HIS A 335 2.09 14.05 -27.40
N ALA A 336 2.26 14.24 -26.09
CA ALA A 336 1.54 13.45 -25.11
C ALA A 336 0.02 13.68 -25.13
N PHE A 337 -0.41 14.92 -25.44
CA PHE A 337 -1.81 15.25 -25.63
C PHE A 337 -2.36 14.61 -26.92
N GLU A 338 -1.61 14.63 -28.02
CA GLU A 338 -1.95 14.00 -29.30
C GLU A 338 -2.07 12.48 -29.16
N ASP A 339 -1.06 11.81 -28.54
CA ASP A 339 -1.10 10.37 -28.26
C ASP A 339 -2.29 10.00 -27.37
N HIS A 340 -2.63 10.86 -26.42
CA HIS A 340 -3.78 10.62 -25.56
C HIS A 340 -5.10 10.74 -26.32
N LEU A 341 -5.23 11.73 -27.24
CA LEU A 341 -6.37 11.81 -28.15
C LEU A 341 -6.51 10.55 -29.01
N VAL A 342 -5.41 10.04 -29.56
CA VAL A 342 -5.41 8.79 -30.33
C VAL A 342 -5.86 7.60 -29.46
N ASN A 343 -5.38 7.51 -28.22
CA ASN A 343 -5.80 6.47 -27.27
C ASN A 343 -7.28 6.56 -26.88
N LEU A 344 -7.85 7.77 -26.90
CA LEU A 344 -9.28 8.01 -26.71
C LEU A 344 -10.10 7.75 -27.98
N GLY A 345 -9.45 7.42 -29.11
CA GLY A 345 -10.11 7.11 -30.38
C GLY A 345 -10.25 8.30 -31.33
N PHE A 346 -9.64 9.45 -31.03
CA PHE A 346 -9.68 10.62 -31.89
C PHE A 346 -8.52 10.63 -32.89
N GLN A 347 -8.80 10.60 -34.17
CA GLN A 347 -7.84 10.85 -35.23
C GLN A 347 -8.15 12.25 -35.84
N LEU A 348 -7.40 13.25 -35.46
CA LEU A 348 -7.64 14.64 -35.81
C LEU A 348 -6.47 15.21 -36.66
N GLU A 349 -6.79 16.11 -37.56
CA GLU A 349 -5.79 16.85 -38.33
C GLU A 349 -4.90 17.73 -37.42
N GLU A 350 -3.65 17.94 -37.82
CA GLU A 350 -2.63 18.61 -37.01
C GLU A 350 -3.05 20.02 -36.55
N GLU A 351 -3.72 20.76 -37.40
CA GLU A 351 -4.22 22.11 -37.05
C GLU A 351 -5.24 22.03 -35.91
N ARG A 352 -6.09 21.01 -35.93
CA ARG A 352 -7.11 20.80 -34.92
C ARG A 352 -6.52 20.38 -33.57
N VAL A 353 -5.54 19.48 -33.60
CA VAL A 353 -4.78 19.08 -32.39
C VAL A 353 -4.12 20.32 -31.75
N ASN A 354 -3.59 21.25 -32.57
CA ASN A 354 -2.98 22.46 -32.04
C ASN A 354 -3.98 23.41 -31.37
N GLU A 355 -5.18 23.60 -31.96
CA GLU A 355 -6.25 24.38 -31.32
C GLU A 355 -6.71 23.77 -29.99
N LEU A 356 -6.98 22.46 -29.98
CA LEU A 356 -7.38 21.75 -28.80
C LEU A 356 -6.29 21.75 -27.70
N PHE A 357 -5.02 21.67 -28.11
CA PHE A 357 -3.90 21.77 -27.18
C PHE A 357 -3.84 23.13 -26.48
N VAL A 358 -4.11 24.24 -27.18
CA VAL A 358 -4.19 25.55 -26.52
C VAL A 358 -5.32 25.60 -25.50
N GLN A 359 -6.49 25.07 -25.86
CA GLN A 359 -7.64 24.99 -24.93
C GLN A 359 -7.37 24.09 -23.75
N PHE A 360 -6.74 22.91 -23.98
CA PHE A 360 -6.29 22.00 -22.94
C PHE A 360 -5.34 22.70 -21.96
N LYS A 361 -4.37 23.46 -22.44
CA LYS A 361 -3.43 24.20 -21.56
C LYS A 361 -4.17 25.23 -20.70
N ALA A 362 -5.12 25.96 -21.28
CA ALA A 362 -5.94 26.92 -20.55
C ALA A 362 -6.85 26.24 -19.49
N LEU A 363 -7.31 25.03 -19.77
CA LEU A 363 -8.06 24.20 -18.81
C LEU A 363 -7.15 23.68 -17.70
N ALA A 364 -5.99 23.15 -18.05
CA ALA A 364 -5.01 22.59 -17.11
C ALA A 364 -4.42 23.65 -16.16
N ASP A 365 -4.38 24.92 -16.57
CA ASP A 365 -4.01 26.03 -15.67
C ASP A 365 -5.09 26.33 -14.61
N LYS A 366 -6.36 25.97 -14.88
CA LYS A 366 -7.50 26.21 -13.98
C LYS A 366 -7.86 25.00 -13.12
N LYS A 367 -7.56 23.79 -13.59
CA LYS A 367 -7.86 22.53 -12.92
C LYS A 367 -6.57 21.86 -12.42
N LYS A 368 -6.58 21.33 -11.19
CA LYS A 368 -5.44 20.55 -10.66
C LYS A 368 -5.20 19.24 -11.41
N GLN A 369 -6.23 18.68 -12.00
CA GLN A 369 -6.18 17.40 -12.72
C GLN A 369 -7.16 17.47 -13.89
N VAL A 370 -6.71 17.09 -15.08
CA VAL A 370 -7.51 16.99 -16.29
C VAL A 370 -7.80 15.51 -16.51
N TYR A 371 -9.07 15.19 -16.70
CA TYR A 371 -9.56 13.83 -16.91
C TYR A 371 -9.95 13.61 -18.37
N ASP A 372 -10.16 12.37 -18.76
CA ASP A 372 -10.55 12.04 -20.14
C ASP A 372 -11.85 12.72 -20.55
N GLU A 373 -12.79 12.90 -19.63
CA GLU A 373 -14.07 13.61 -19.86
C GLU A 373 -13.84 15.09 -20.19
N ASP A 374 -12.82 15.70 -19.60
CA ASP A 374 -12.46 17.09 -19.92
C ASP A 374 -11.93 17.19 -21.34
N ILE A 375 -11.16 16.19 -21.75
CA ILE A 375 -10.65 16.10 -23.14
C ILE A 375 -11.80 15.85 -24.10
N TYR A 376 -12.70 14.91 -23.78
CA TYR A 376 -13.92 14.73 -24.56
C TYR A 376 -14.72 16.03 -24.66
N ALA A 377 -14.95 16.74 -23.54
CA ALA A 377 -15.65 18.01 -23.55
C ALA A 377 -14.97 19.07 -24.45
N LEU A 378 -13.63 19.17 -24.39
CA LEU A 378 -12.86 20.08 -25.25
C LEU A 378 -13.01 19.74 -26.73
N VAL A 379 -12.93 18.47 -27.09
CA VAL A 379 -13.12 18.03 -28.49
C VAL A 379 -14.54 18.38 -28.95
N MET A 380 -15.55 18.24 -28.09
CA MET A 380 -16.95 18.43 -28.39
C MET A 380 -17.40 19.89 -28.44
N ASP A 381 -16.94 20.73 -27.50
CA ASP A 381 -17.20 22.18 -27.54
C ASP A 381 -16.78 22.77 -28.89
N THR A 382 -15.76 22.18 -29.49
CA THR A 382 -15.29 22.55 -30.82
C THR A 382 -16.11 21.89 -31.95
N MET A 383 -16.95 20.88 -31.66
CA MET A 383 -17.81 20.19 -32.65
C MET A 383 -19.29 20.62 -32.58
N HIS A 384 -19.68 21.51 -31.65
CA HIS A 384 -21.05 22.02 -31.46
C HIS A 384 -22.11 20.95 -31.15
N HIS A 385 -21.80 20.02 -30.24
CA HIS A 385 -22.80 19.01 -29.78
C HIS A 385 -23.39 19.40 -28.41
N GLU A 386 -24.73 19.41 -28.33
CA GLU A 386 -25.46 19.59 -27.05
C GLU A 386 -25.42 18.31 -26.21
N GLN A 387 -25.45 18.48 -24.87
CA GLN A 387 -25.56 17.31 -23.98
C GLN A 387 -26.80 16.46 -24.31
N ALA A 388 -26.59 15.16 -24.50
CA ALA A 388 -27.66 14.25 -24.93
C ALA A 388 -28.73 14.00 -23.84
N PHE A 389 -28.33 14.09 -22.56
CA PHE A 389 -29.20 13.83 -21.42
C PHE A 389 -29.19 15.00 -20.42
N HIS A 390 -30.35 15.53 -20.10
CA HIS A 390 -30.54 16.58 -19.10
C HIS A 390 -31.61 16.22 -18.07
N VAL A 391 -31.31 16.38 -16.77
CA VAL A 391 -32.30 16.20 -15.71
C VAL A 391 -33.27 17.39 -15.73
N VAL A 392 -34.52 17.10 -16.03
CA VAL A 392 -35.62 18.10 -16.04
C VAL A 392 -36.25 18.21 -14.64
N GLN A 393 -36.46 17.07 -13.99
CA GLN A 393 -37.06 16.98 -12.65
C GLN A 393 -36.50 15.76 -11.92
N HIS A 394 -36.28 15.90 -10.60
CA HIS A 394 -35.89 14.84 -9.72
C HIS A 394 -36.53 15.02 -8.37
N ASP A 395 -37.28 14.02 -7.91
CA ASP A 395 -37.94 13.98 -6.62
C ASP A 395 -37.67 12.62 -5.95
N TYR A 396 -37.59 12.60 -4.63
CA TYR A 396 -37.52 11.37 -3.85
C TYR A 396 -38.34 11.45 -2.57
N HIS A 397 -38.88 10.30 -2.15
CA HIS A 397 -39.70 10.17 -0.93
C HIS A 397 -39.23 8.95 -0.14
N SER A 398 -39.02 9.11 1.15
CA SER A 398 -38.75 8.02 2.10
C SER A 398 -40.04 7.64 2.80
N ASP A 399 -40.35 6.35 2.90
CA ASP A 399 -41.43 5.85 3.72
C ASP A 399 -40.96 5.59 5.18
N GLN A 400 -41.91 5.28 6.07
CA GLN A 400 -41.61 4.98 7.48
C GLN A 400 -40.87 3.65 7.69
N ASN A 401 -40.79 2.80 6.68
CA ASN A 401 -40.10 1.49 6.70
C ASN A 401 -38.71 1.54 6.13
N GLY A 402 -38.22 2.71 5.73
CA GLY A 402 -36.87 2.93 5.21
C GLY A 402 -36.72 2.72 3.71
N TYR A 403 -37.80 2.42 2.97
CA TYR A 403 -37.73 2.37 1.50
C TYR A 403 -37.74 3.79 0.93
N VAL A 404 -36.89 4.02 -0.05
CA VAL A 404 -36.83 5.29 -0.78
C VAL A 404 -37.25 5.08 -2.22
N LEU A 405 -38.28 5.82 -2.64
CA LEU A 405 -38.73 5.93 -4.03
C LEU A 405 -38.12 7.20 -4.63
N ALA A 406 -37.38 7.11 -5.69
CA ALA A 406 -36.96 8.26 -6.49
C ALA A 406 -37.67 8.24 -7.86
N SER A 407 -38.10 9.40 -8.31
CA SER A 407 -38.62 9.65 -9.66
C SER A 407 -37.76 10.67 -10.36
N ILE A 408 -37.41 10.38 -11.61
CA ILE A 408 -36.55 11.25 -12.41
C ILE A 408 -37.14 11.43 -13.79
N ARG A 409 -37.11 12.69 -14.28
CA ARG A 409 -37.50 13.06 -15.63
C ARG A 409 -36.25 13.62 -16.33
N VAL A 410 -35.93 13.04 -17.47
CA VAL A 410 -34.73 13.33 -18.24
C VAL A 410 -35.11 13.65 -19.69
N LEU A 411 -34.58 14.73 -20.21
CA LEU A 411 -34.56 15.01 -21.64
C LEU A 411 -33.51 14.10 -22.27
N THR A 412 -33.89 13.29 -23.23
CA THR A 412 -33.01 12.35 -23.97
C THR A 412 -33.01 12.73 -25.45
N PRO A 413 -32.09 12.22 -26.28
CA PRO A 413 -32.09 12.44 -27.73
C PRO A 413 -33.42 12.08 -28.42
N ASN A 414 -34.19 11.18 -27.79
CA ASN A 414 -35.47 10.70 -28.29
C ASN A 414 -36.71 11.40 -27.64
N GLY A 415 -36.49 12.52 -26.97
CA GLY A 415 -37.53 13.26 -26.25
C GLY A 415 -37.49 13.03 -24.73
N GLU A 416 -38.46 13.64 -24.05
CA GLU A 416 -38.56 13.60 -22.59
C GLU A 416 -39.04 12.22 -22.13
N ARG A 417 -38.33 11.64 -21.15
CA ARG A 417 -38.69 10.35 -20.54
C ARG A 417 -38.71 10.46 -19.01
N MET A 418 -39.52 9.67 -18.37
CA MET A 418 -39.64 9.61 -16.91
C MET A 418 -39.65 8.16 -16.44
N ASP A 419 -38.91 7.87 -15.36
CA ASP A 419 -38.98 6.58 -14.63
C ASP A 419 -38.88 6.81 -13.11
N ALA A 420 -39.23 5.77 -12.36
CA ALA A 420 -39.11 5.76 -10.91
C ALA A 420 -38.61 4.41 -10.42
N ALA A 421 -37.74 4.42 -9.40
CA ALA A 421 -37.19 3.21 -8.81
C ALA A 421 -37.14 3.28 -7.29
N VAL A 422 -37.15 2.12 -6.65
CA VAL A 422 -36.95 1.96 -5.21
C VAL A 422 -35.49 1.53 -4.98
N GLY A 423 -34.88 2.09 -3.92
CA GLY A 423 -33.51 1.76 -3.53
C GLY A 423 -33.30 1.85 -2.02
N ASP A 424 -32.10 1.49 -1.56
CA ASP A 424 -31.69 1.51 -0.15
C ASP A 424 -31.50 2.93 0.39
N GLY A 425 -31.49 3.93 -0.51
CA GLY A 425 -31.39 5.35 -0.19
C GLY A 425 -31.70 6.20 -1.42
N PRO A 426 -31.79 7.56 -1.26
CA PRO A 426 -32.18 8.45 -2.35
C PRO A 426 -31.23 8.43 -3.54
N VAL A 427 -29.94 8.20 -3.30
CA VAL A 427 -28.94 8.11 -4.37
C VAL A 427 -29.08 6.79 -5.14
N ASP A 428 -29.18 5.65 -4.44
CA ASP A 428 -29.36 4.33 -5.07
C ASP A 428 -30.66 4.27 -5.87
N ALA A 429 -31.76 4.74 -5.30
CA ALA A 429 -33.04 4.82 -6.00
C ALA A 429 -32.96 5.66 -7.28
N SER A 430 -32.27 6.82 -7.21
CA SER A 430 -32.09 7.70 -8.37
C SER A 430 -31.23 7.07 -9.46
N PHE A 431 -30.12 6.43 -9.07
CA PHE A 431 -29.23 5.76 -10.02
C PHE A 431 -29.95 4.63 -10.78
N ARG A 432 -30.71 3.80 -10.07
CA ARG A 432 -31.55 2.74 -10.67
C ARG A 432 -32.59 3.29 -11.66
N ALA A 433 -33.21 4.45 -11.34
CA ALA A 433 -34.15 5.10 -12.25
C ALA A 433 -33.43 5.61 -13.52
N ILE A 434 -32.24 6.21 -13.40
CA ILE A 434 -31.43 6.66 -14.53
C ILE A 434 -31.01 5.47 -15.41
N GLU A 435 -30.50 4.37 -14.82
CA GLU A 435 -30.10 3.17 -15.56
C GLU A 435 -31.18 2.62 -16.47
N ARG A 436 -32.44 2.59 -15.96
CA ARG A 436 -33.58 2.16 -16.75
C ARG A 436 -33.95 3.11 -17.88
N LEU A 437 -33.84 4.43 -17.63
CA LEU A 437 -34.12 5.45 -18.65
C LEU A 437 -33.12 5.43 -19.81
N VAL A 438 -31.85 5.24 -19.49
CA VAL A 438 -30.74 5.31 -20.44
C VAL A 438 -30.65 4.03 -21.27
N ASN A 439 -31.05 2.88 -20.73
CA ASN A 439 -31.01 1.56 -21.37
C ASN A 439 -29.64 1.23 -21.99
N THR A 440 -28.56 1.61 -21.31
CA THR A 440 -27.18 1.32 -21.71
C THR A 440 -26.54 0.49 -20.60
N PRO A 441 -26.01 -0.71 -20.87
CA PRO A 441 -25.40 -1.55 -19.85
C PRO A 441 -24.04 -1.00 -19.48
N PHE A 442 -23.92 -0.37 -18.34
CA PHE A 442 -22.65 0.04 -17.73
C PHE A 442 -22.65 -0.37 -16.25
N VAL A 443 -21.48 -0.41 -15.63
CA VAL A 443 -21.30 -0.81 -14.23
C VAL A 443 -20.69 0.35 -13.45
N LEU A 444 -21.32 0.71 -12.35
CA LEU A 444 -20.76 1.67 -11.39
C LEU A 444 -19.54 1.04 -10.69
N GLU A 445 -18.35 1.63 -10.87
CA GLU A 445 -17.11 1.15 -10.23
C GLU A 445 -16.76 1.93 -8.96
N ASP A 446 -17.03 3.24 -8.92
CA ASP A 446 -16.65 4.11 -7.80
C ASP A 446 -17.64 5.27 -7.66
N PHE A 447 -17.92 5.63 -6.41
CA PHE A 447 -18.76 6.78 -6.07
C PHE A 447 -18.18 7.48 -4.85
N GLN A 448 -17.85 8.75 -4.98
CA GLN A 448 -17.24 9.56 -3.94
C GLN A 448 -18.00 10.86 -3.74
N ILE A 449 -18.13 11.27 -2.48
CA ILE A 449 -18.70 12.57 -2.11
C ILE A 449 -17.63 13.34 -1.32
N ARG A 450 -17.42 14.62 -1.68
CA ARG A 450 -16.48 15.51 -1.00
C ARG A 450 -17.16 16.83 -0.67
N SER A 451 -16.78 17.46 0.43
CA SER A 451 -17.11 18.85 0.69
C SER A 451 -16.09 19.76 -0.02
N VAL A 452 -16.59 20.70 -0.82
CA VAL A 452 -15.73 21.65 -1.58
C VAL A 452 -15.56 22.96 -0.82
N THR A 453 -16.55 23.34 -0.01
CA THR A 453 -16.52 24.57 0.79
C THR A 453 -16.87 24.26 2.26
N VAL A 454 -16.50 25.16 3.18
CA VAL A 454 -16.78 25.02 4.62
C VAL A 454 -17.97 25.90 4.99
N GLY A 455 -18.90 25.39 5.82
CA GLY A 455 -20.03 26.14 6.33
C GLY A 455 -21.38 25.42 6.16
N LYS A 456 -22.50 26.06 6.59
CA LYS A 456 -23.84 25.48 6.50
C LYS A 456 -24.34 25.36 5.04
N ASP A 457 -23.79 26.17 4.14
CA ASP A 457 -24.10 26.21 2.71
C ASP A 457 -22.98 25.54 1.88
N ALA A 458 -22.26 24.58 2.49
CA ALA A 458 -21.15 23.91 1.84
C ALA A 458 -21.61 23.22 0.56
N LEU A 459 -20.87 23.44 -0.54
CA LEU A 459 -21.08 22.73 -1.78
C LEU A 459 -20.54 21.32 -1.64
N GLY A 460 -21.40 20.33 -1.89
CA GLY A 460 -21.03 18.94 -2.03
C GLY A 460 -20.68 18.61 -3.48
N GLU A 461 -19.53 18.04 -3.69
CA GLU A 461 -19.11 17.46 -4.95
C GLU A 461 -19.33 15.94 -4.92
N ALA A 462 -20.02 15.43 -5.93
CA ALA A 462 -20.11 14.01 -6.19
C ALA A 462 -19.28 13.67 -7.44
N VAL A 463 -18.54 12.56 -7.36
CA VAL A 463 -17.79 11.99 -8.46
C VAL A 463 -18.22 10.55 -8.63
N VAL A 464 -18.59 10.19 -9.85
CA VAL A 464 -19.05 8.85 -10.24
C VAL A 464 -18.13 8.31 -11.31
N LYS A 465 -17.66 7.05 -11.17
CA LYS A 465 -16.92 6.32 -12.19
C LYS A 465 -17.71 5.12 -12.62
N VAL A 466 -17.90 4.97 -13.90
CA VAL A 466 -18.62 3.86 -14.52
C VAL A 466 -17.76 3.16 -15.57
N ASN A 467 -17.96 1.86 -15.72
CA ASN A 467 -17.31 1.06 -16.76
C ASN A 467 -18.33 0.71 -17.86
N TYR A 468 -18.00 1.03 -19.08
CA TYR A 468 -18.75 0.66 -20.26
C TYR A 468 -17.81 0.01 -21.28
N ASN A 469 -18.06 -1.27 -21.63
CA ASN A 469 -17.25 -2.05 -22.58
C ASN A 469 -15.74 -2.06 -22.27
N GLY A 470 -15.36 -2.12 -20.97
CA GLY A 470 -13.96 -2.12 -20.52
C GLY A 470 -13.31 -0.75 -20.45
N ARG A 471 -13.99 0.32 -20.84
CA ARG A 471 -13.54 1.71 -20.71
C ARG A 471 -14.19 2.37 -19.49
N ARG A 472 -13.44 3.19 -18.81
CA ARG A 472 -13.89 3.98 -17.63
C ARG A 472 -14.32 5.35 -18.06
N PHE A 473 -15.49 5.76 -17.57
CA PHE A 473 -16.06 7.11 -17.76
C PHE A 473 -16.34 7.69 -16.37
N GLN A 474 -16.14 8.98 -16.25
CA GLN A 474 -16.34 9.71 -14.99
C GLN A 474 -17.30 10.86 -15.20
N GLY A 475 -18.23 11.04 -14.27
CA GLY A 475 -19.06 12.24 -14.21
C GLY A 475 -18.88 12.94 -12.87
N ARG A 476 -19.05 14.25 -12.89
CA ARG A 476 -18.94 15.12 -11.72
C ARG A 476 -20.19 15.98 -11.60
N GLY A 477 -20.70 16.13 -10.37
CA GLY A 477 -21.79 17.05 -10.06
C GLY A 477 -21.46 17.85 -8.81
N VAL A 478 -21.88 19.12 -8.79
CA VAL A 478 -21.69 20.02 -7.64
C VAL A 478 -23.03 20.65 -7.28
N SER A 479 -23.42 20.57 -6.02
CA SER A 479 -24.66 21.17 -5.49
C SER A 479 -24.53 21.37 -3.99
N THR A 480 -25.37 22.25 -3.43
CA THR A 480 -25.63 22.30 -1.96
C THR A 480 -26.44 21.09 -1.47
N ASP A 481 -27.12 20.38 -2.39
CA ASP A 481 -27.83 19.13 -2.13
C ASP A 481 -26.99 17.96 -2.66
N ILE A 482 -26.57 17.06 -1.75
CA ILE A 482 -25.74 15.90 -2.04
C ILE A 482 -26.42 14.93 -3.00
N VAL A 483 -27.73 14.73 -2.89
CA VAL A 483 -28.48 13.85 -3.79
C VAL A 483 -28.50 14.43 -5.21
N LYS A 484 -28.74 15.73 -5.32
CA LYS A 484 -28.73 16.44 -6.60
C LYS A 484 -27.34 16.44 -7.23
N SER A 485 -26.25 16.63 -6.44
CA SER A 485 -24.89 16.54 -6.96
C SER A 485 -24.58 15.14 -7.47
N SER A 486 -25.04 14.08 -6.78
CA SER A 486 -24.87 12.69 -7.17
C SER A 486 -25.61 12.35 -8.48
N VAL A 487 -26.86 12.79 -8.61
CA VAL A 487 -27.68 12.62 -9.83
C VAL A 487 -27.02 13.32 -11.02
N ASN A 488 -26.55 14.55 -10.83
CA ASN A 488 -25.84 15.30 -11.89
C ASN A 488 -24.54 14.60 -12.30
N ALA A 489 -23.77 14.08 -11.33
CA ALA A 489 -22.55 13.32 -11.60
C ALA A 489 -22.87 12.07 -12.43
N TYR A 490 -23.92 11.34 -12.09
CA TYR A 490 -24.31 10.12 -12.80
C TYR A 490 -24.76 10.41 -14.25
N ILE A 491 -25.59 11.42 -14.46
CA ILE A 491 -26.02 11.86 -15.80
C ILE A 491 -24.83 12.34 -16.64
N ASN A 492 -23.88 13.04 -16.04
CA ASN A 492 -22.67 13.47 -16.75
C ASN A 492 -21.78 12.27 -17.17
N ALA A 493 -21.70 11.22 -16.35
CA ALA A 493 -21.03 9.96 -16.75
C ALA A 493 -21.74 9.28 -17.92
N VAL A 494 -23.07 9.28 -17.92
CA VAL A 494 -23.91 8.78 -19.04
C VAL A 494 -23.72 9.59 -20.32
N ASN A 495 -23.68 10.91 -20.21
CA ASN A 495 -23.38 11.80 -21.34
C ASN A 495 -22.00 11.49 -21.94
N ALA A 496 -20.99 11.24 -21.12
CA ALA A 496 -19.65 10.87 -21.59
C ALA A 496 -19.67 9.53 -22.37
N ILE A 497 -20.43 8.53 -21.90
CA ILE A 497 -20.59 7.26 -22.63
C ILE A 497 -21.30 7.47 -23.97
N TYR A 498 -22.40 8.22 -23.95
CA TYR A 498 -23.20 8.48 -25.16
C TYR A 498 -22.38 9.16 -26.22
N LEU A 499 -21.63 10.16 -25.81
CA LEU A 499 -20.71 10.93 -26.62
C LEU A 499 -19.64 10.04 -27.26
N ALA A 500 -18.99 9.17 -26.48
CA ALA A 500 -18.01 8.22 -27.01
C ALA A 500 -18.62 7.31 -28.10
N LYS A 501 -19.89 6.92 -27.95
CA LYS A 501 -20.61 6.11 -28.95
C LYS A 501 -20.89 6.88 -30.25
N GLU A 502 -21.30 8.14 -30.15
CA GLU A 502 -21.56 8.98 -31.35
C GLU A 502 -20.28 9.17 -32.14
N LEU A 503 -19.19 9.44 -31.45
CA LEU A 503 -17.88 9.60 -32.08
C LEU A 503 -17.39 8.30 -32.75
N GLU A 504 -17.56 7.14 -32.11
CA GLU A 504 -17.23 5.85 -32.72
C GLU A 504 -18.06 5.59 -34.01
N GLN A 505 -19.29 6.09 -34.07
CA GLN A 505 -20.14 5.97 -35.26
C GLN A 505 -19.74 6.97 -36.36
N GLU A 506 -19.35 8.19 -36.03
CA GLU A 506 -18.90 9.20 -37.01
C GLU A 506 -17.54 8.86 -37.60
N PHE A 507 -16.58 8.46 -36.77
CA PHE A 507 -15.22 8.17 -37.24
C PHE A 507 -15.02 6.71 -37.68
N GLY A 508 -15.79 5.75 -37.18
CA GLY A 508 -15.76 4.34 -37.64
C GLY A 508 -16.36 4.12 -39.04
N ASN A 509 -17.15 5.06 -39.57
CA ASN A 509 -17.71 5.00 -40.91
C ASN A 509 -16.79 5.59 -42.00
N GLN A 510 -15.60 6.10 -41.67
CA GLN A 510 -14.64 6.62 -42.64
C GLN A 510 -13.62 5.58 -43.15
N GLU A 511 -13.65 4.34 -42.59
CA GLU A 511 -12.83 3.19 -43.05
C GLU A 511 -13.60 2.17 -43.86
N GLY A 512 -14.68 2.59 -44.57
CA GLY A 512 -15.48 1.73 -45.46
C GLY A 512 -15.30 2.07 -46.92
#